data_5dd3ee8f01cee63d5dd5ef17186b58bf
#
_entry.id   5dd3ee8f01cee63d5dd5ef17186b58bf
#
_cell.length_a   1.000
_cell.length_b   1.000
_cell.length_c   1.000
_cell.angle_alpha   90.00
_cell.angle_beta   90.00
_cell.angle_gamma   90.00
#
_symmetry.space_group_name_H-M   'P 1'
#
loop_
_entity.id
_entity.type
_entity.pdbx_description
1 polymer ?
#
loop_
_entity_poly.entity_id
_entity_poly.type
_entity_poly.pdbx_seq_one_letter_code
_entity_poly.pdbx_strand_id
1 'polypeptide(L)'
;MTHPFHAFCLSAPHSGGGKTTIALALMRAFRERGMRVQGFKCGPDYIDPSFHRQASGRISPNLDTWMMGSKGVRSVWHRHTHDADLGICEGVMGLFDSRNPGDMEGSTADCALTLDIPVFLIVQAKGMAGSIAPLAAGFRDFHPHIRIVGIIANGIGSRKHAQLLKDALEQEGLPPLVGAFPFNKEWTMPERQLGLVPAEECAHQESWFDTIAQAAEEWIDLDAILELSRKTKDAHHSPITEQKSPLKRLGIARDEAFRFYYDDNLECLKNKGWELVEFSPIRDTALPENLDALYLGGGYPEIFVRELSENSGMKAAIRTFADSGRDIFAECGGYMYLGKTLITTDGREHPMCGIINGTSRMGAKLRSLGYREATLKNTSLPWELPTPTLRGHEFHWSEMELHENYPPLYSYTNRNGEMSQGGICHGNIKAGYIHLYWAHIPKKMGTPHLASSRHQGRILLLNGASSSGKTSLAHAFQQLCPSPSMVFSIDLFLPICGSDKQSVTKTIDDTKLPLVEAFHAGIAAAARAGAVVIADHVIGENAAWFLDLKTRLGSLPLKTVKVLCRKDILVSRETNRQDRLPDILHALRQDESIHDGISYDLEIDTSENSSETCAQTLLNKLLQNNFFTPPNP
;
A
#
# COMPACT_ATOMS: atom_id res chain seq x y z
N MET A 1 2.75 -31.59 -19.19
CA MET A 1 3.25 -31.61 -17.80
C MET A 1 3.46 -30.16 -17.39
N THR A 2 2.73 -29.68 -16.40
CA THR A 2 2.92 -28.33 -15.85
C THR A 2 4.26 -28.32 -15.11
N HIS A 3 5.23 -27.56 -15.60
CA HIS A 3 6.48 -27.34 -14.88
C HIS A 3 6.17 -26.71 -13.51
N PRO A 4 6.87 -27.12 -12.44
CA PRO A 4 6.67 -26.51 -11.14
C PRO A 4 7.01 -25.00 -11.23
N PHE A 5 6.16 -24.17 -10.68
CA PHE A 5 6.41 -22.74 -10.57
C PHE A 5 7.01 -22.44 -9.19
N HIS A 6 7.97 -21.54 -9.15
CA HIS A 6 8.64 -21.10 -7.93
C HIS A 6 8.46 -19.59 -7.76
N ALA A 7 8.30 -19.12 -6.54
CA ALA A 7 8.11 -17.69 -6.28
C ALA A 7 8.58 -17.33 -4.87
N PHE A 8 9.30 -16.23 -4.75
CA PHE A 8 9.74 -15.72 -3.45
C PHE A 8 10.02 -14.22 -3.46
N CYS A 9 10.07 -13.66 -2.26
CA CYS A 9 10.50 -12.29 -2.03
C CYS A 9 11.87 -12.29 -1.35
N LEU A 10 12.75 -11.40 -1.77
CA LEU A 10 14.02 -11.10 -1.11
C LEU A 10 13.87 -9.83 -0.30
N SER A 11 14.18 -9.86 0.97
CA SER A 11 14.14 -8.67 1.82
C SER A 11 15.30 -8.64 2.80
N ALA A 12 15.43 -7.54 3.52
CA ALA A 12 16.47 -7.35 4.53
C ALA A 12 15.92 -6.58 5.74
N PRO A 13 16.62 -6.54 6.87
CA PRO A 13 16.23 -5.70 8.02
C PRO A 13 16.22 -4.20 7.74
N HIS A 14 17.03 -3.73 6.79
CA HIS A 14 17.20 -2.30 6.45
C HIS A 14 17.73 -2.12 5.02
N SER A 15 17.77 -0.84 4.56
CA SER A 15 18.45 -0.47 3.31
C SER A 15 19.95 -0.75 3.38
N GLY A 16 20.57 -1.04 2.23
CA GLY A 16 22.02 -1.34 2.18
C GLY A 16 22.40 -2.76 2.64
N GLY A 17 21.42 -3.64 2.91
CA GLY A 17 21.68 -5.05 3.31
C GLY A 17 22.17 -5.97 2.20
N GLY A 18 22.32 -5.48 0.95
CA GLY A 18 22.78 -6.25 -0.20
C GLY A 18 21.67 -6.94 -1.00
N LYS A 19 20.41 -6.50 -0.84
CA LYS A 19 19.24 -7.05 -1.55
C LYS A 19 19.45 -7.07 -3.06
N THR A 20 19.82 -5.95 -3.65
CA THR A 20 19.93 -5.80 -5.10
C THR A 20 21.03 -6.71 -5.66
N THR A 21 22.23 -6.72 -5.07
CA THR A 21 23.32 -7.60 -5.53
C THR A 21 22.91 -9.08 -5.50
N ILE A 22 22.30 -9.53 -4.40
CA ILE A 22 21.86 -10.93 -4.26
C ILE A 22 20.67 -11.23 -5.19
N ALA A 23 19.73 -10.30 -5.37
CA ALA A 23 18.63 -10.48 -6.31
C ALA A 23 19.13 -10.67 -7.74
N LEU A 24 20.07 -9.83 -8.18
CA LEU A 24 20.68 -9.91 -9.50
C LEU A 24 21.49 -11.18 -9.70
N ALA A 25 22.28 -11.57 -8.69
CA ALA A 25 23.04 -12.82 -8.70
C ALA A 25 22.11 -14.04 -8.86
N LEU A 26 21.02 -14.11 -8.10
CA LEU A 26 20.03 -15.18 -8.21
C LEU A 26 19.28 -15.14 -9.54
N MET A 27 18.84 -13.97 -10.00
CA MET A 27 18.17 -13.85 -11.31
C MET A 27 19.05 -14.36 -12.44
N ARG A 28 20.34 -13.96 -12.47
CA ARG A 28 21.30 -14.39 -13.50
C ARG A 28 21.61 -15.88 -13.37
N ALA A 29 21.91 -16.40 -12.19
CA ALA A 29 22.21 -17.81 -11.96
C ALA A 29 21.06 -18.73 -12.39
N PHE A 30 19.82 -18.44 -11.99
CA PHE A 30 18.68 -19.24 -12.42
C PHE A 30 18.40 -19.14 -13.92
N ARG A 31 18.63 -17.96 -14.53
CA ARG A 31 18.57 -17.83 -15.99
C ARG A 31 19.61 -18.69 -16.69
N GLU A 32 20.84 -18.74 -16.19
CA GLU A 32 21.91 -19.61 -16.73
C GLU A 32 21.62 -21.10 -16.55
N ARG A 33 20.84 -21.47 -15.51
CA ARG A 33 20.27 -22.81 -15.36
C ARG A 33 19.13 -23.10 -16.36
N GLY A 34 18.83 -22.18 -17.27
CA GLY A 34 17.80 -22.33 -18.31
C GLY A 34 16.38 -22.00 -17.85
N MET A 35 16.17 -21.44 -16.67
CA MET A 35 14.84 -21.04 -16.18
C MET A 35 14.42 -19.69 -16.76
N ARG A 36 13.11 -19.55 -17.01
CA ARG A 36 12.51 -18.26 -17.36
C ARG A 36 12.23 -17.49 -16.07
N VAL A 37 13.15 -16.60 -15.73
CA VAL A 37 13.11 -15.81 -14.49
C VAL A 37 12.39 -14.50 -14.71
N GLN A 38 11.38 -14.21 -13.91
CA GLN A 38 10.66 -12.94 -13.88
C GLN A 38 11.03 -12.16 -12.62
N GLY A 39 11.74 -11.04 -12.80
CA GLY A 39 12.06 -10.10 -11.74
C GLY A 39 10.94 -9.11 -11.49
N PHE A 40 10.78 -8.67 -10.24
CA PHE A 40 9.90 -7.58 -9.81
C PHE A 40 10.61 -6.75 -8.75
N LYS A 41 10.26 -5.45 -8.68
CA LYS A 41 10.75 -4.56 -7.62
C LYS A 41 9.59 -4.06 -6.77
N CYS A 42 9.68 -4.24 -5.43
CA CYS A 42 8.75 -3.58 -4.52
C CYS A 42 9.00 -2.06 -4.50
N GLY A 43 7.90 -1.30 -4.45
CA GLY A 43 7.95 0.16 -4.34
C GLY A 43 8.25 0.90 -5.65
N PRO A 44 8.31 2.24 -5.59
CA PRO A 44 8.43 3.11 -6.76
C PRO A 44 9.89 3.35 -7.16
N ASP A 45 10.61 2.32 -7.51
CA ASP A 45 12.00 2.36 -7.92
C ASP A 45 12.12 2.25 -9.44
N TYR A 46 12.96 3.06 -10.06
CA TYR A 46 13.19 3.07 -11.52
C TYR A 46 14.56 2.52 -11.92
N ILE A 47 15.46 2.36 -10.96
CA ILE A 47 16.86 2.00 -11.22
C ILE A 47 17.04 0.50 -11.14
N ASP A 48 16.66 -0.13 -10.02
CA ASP A 48 16.78 -1.57 -9.82
C ASP A 48 16.08 -2.39 -10.93
N PRO A 49 14.88 -2.01 -11.43
CA PRO A 49 14.25 -2.68 -12.56
C PRO A 49 15.10 -2.75 -13.82
N SER A 50 15.95 -1.75 -14.08
CA SER A 50 16.86 -1.76 -15.25
C SER A 50 17.92 -2.85 -15.14
N PHE A 51 18.45 -3.07 -13.94
CA PHE A 51 19.39 -4.16 -13.65
C PHE A 51 18.71 -5.54 -13.67
N HIS A 52 17.49 -5.64 -13.11
CA HIS A 52 16.70 -6.87 -13.18
C HIS A 52 16.48 -7.31 -14.63
N ARG A 53 16.17 -6.34 -15.53
CA ARG A 53 15.98 -6.60 -16.95
C ARG A 53 17.25 -7.20 -17.58
N GLN A 54 18.42 -6.72 -17.23
CA GLN A 54 19.67 -7.27 -17.77
C GLN A 54 19.99 -8.65 -17.19
N ALA A 55 19.82 -8.83 -15.88
CA ALA A 55 20.05 -10.11 -15.22
C ALA A 55 19.09 -11.19 -15.74
N SER A 56 17.79 -10.93 -15.79
CA SER A 56 16.75 -11.89 -16.16
C SER A 56 16.48 -11.99 -17.66
N GLY A 57 16.81 -10.94 -18.44
CA GLY A 57 16.42 -10.79 -19.85
C GLY A 57 14.97 -10.39 -20.08
N ARG A 58 14.23 -10.00 -19.04
CA ARG A 58 12.80 -9.64 -19.06
C ARG A 58 12.59 -8.28 -18.38
N ILE A 59 11.57 -7.52 -18.82
CA ILE A 59 11.17 -6.31 -18.11
C ILE A 59 10.80 -6.66 -16.66
N SER A 60 11.11 -5.77 -15.73
CA SER A 60 10.86 -5.95 -14.30
C SER A 60 9.90 -4.89 -13.78
N PRO A 61 8.61 -5.21 -13.70
CA PRO A 61 7.60 -4.27 -13.21
C PRO A 61 7.77 -3.95 -11.72
N ASN A 62 7.27 -2.77 -11.33
CA ASN A 62 7.12 -2.42 -9.93
C ASN A 62 5.88 -3.11 -9.34
N LEU A 63 5.99 -3.46 -8.05
CA LEU A 63 4.87 -3.95 -7.24
C LEU A 63 4.73 -3.06 -6.01
N ASP A 64 3.60 -2.37 -5.92
CA ASP A 64 3.38 -1.42 -4.83
C ASP A 64 1.92 -1.48 -4.38
N THR A 65 1.70 -2.02 -3.17
CA THR A 65 0.35 -2.21 -2.64
C THR A 65 -0.37 -0.90 -2.36
N TRP A 66 0.37 0.18 -2.08
CA TRP A 66 -0.24 1.48 -1.88
C TRP A 66 -0.61 2.14 -3.22
N MET A 67 0.29 2.17 -4.21
CA MET A 67 0.01 2.84 -5.49
C MET A 67 -1.05 2.12 -6.32
N MET A 68 -0.97 0.79 -6.43
CA MET A 68 -1.83 -0.01 -7.31
C MET A 68 -2.86 -0.88 -6.59
N GLY A 69 -2.80 -0.94 -5.26
CA GLY A 69 -3.64 -1.81 -4.43
C GLY A 69 -3.34 -3.29 -4.60
N SER A 70 -3.81 -4.13 -3.69
CA SER A 70 -3.57 -5.58 -3.73
C SER A 70 -4.06 -6.25 -5.03
N LYS A 71 -5.15 -5.76 -5.64
CA LYS A 71 -5.63 -6.27 -6.94
C LYS A 71 -4.69 -5.92 -8.08
N GLY A 72 -4.15 -4.70 -8.09
CA GLY A 72 -3.16 -4.27 -9.09
C GLY A 72 -1.88 -5.10 -8.98
N VAL A 73 -1.35 -5.27 -7.76
CA VAL A 73 -0.17 -6.10 -7.50
C VAL A 73 -0.37 -7.53 -8.04
N ARG A 74 -1.50 -8.18 -7.72
CA ARG A 74 -1.80 -9.52 -8.26
C ARG A 74 -1.94 -9.53 -9.78
N SER A 75 -2.58 -8.52 -10.37
CA SER A 75 -2.76 -8.43 -11.83
C SER A 75 -1.41 -8.32 -12.55
N VAL A 76 -0.52 -7.43 -12.07
CA VAL A 76 0.84 -7.27 -12.61
C VAL A 76 1.63 -8.57 -12.46
N TRP A 77 1.62 -9.15 -11.26
CA TRP A 77 2.29 -10.43 -10.99
C TRP A 77 1.85 -11.54 -11.94
N HIS A 78 0.55 -11.81 -12.05
CA HIS A 78 0.03 -12.90 -12.90
C HIS A 78 0.33 -12.68 -14.37
N ARG A 79 0.22 -11.44 -14.86
CA ARG A 79 0.51 -11.09 -16.26
C ARG A 79 1.95 -11.41 -16.64
N HIS A 80 2.90 -11.11 -15.76
CA HIS A 80 4.32 -11.28 -16.06
C HIS A 80 4.86 -12.67 -15.70
N THR A 81 4.18 -13.42 -14.80
CA THR A 81 4.59 -14.78 -14.42
C THR A 81 3.90 -15.89 -15.22
N HIS A 82 2.96 -15.60 -16.10
CA HIS A 82 2.16 -16.61 -16.80
C HIS A 82 3.02 -17.64 -17.54
N ASP A 83 4.10 -17.20 -18.16
CA ASP A 83 5.07 -18.01 -18.90
C ASP A 83 6.41 -18.19 -18.17
N ALA A 84 6.58 -17.68 -16.97
CA ALA A 84 7.79 -17.81 -16.17
C ALA A 84 7.84 -19.13 -15.39
N ASP A 85 9.05 -19.62 -15.10
CA ASP A 85 9.30 -20.76 -14.23
C ASP A 85 9.58 -20.32 -12.79
N LEU A 86 10.06 -19.07 -12.64
CA LEU A 86 10.43 -18.48 -11.35
C LEU A 86 10.08 -16.99 -11.31
N GLY A 87 9.39 -16.57 -10.23
CA GLY A 87 9.15 -15.16 -9.89
C GLY A 87 10.02 -14.71 -8.70
N ILE A 88 10.82 -13.68 -8.86
CA ILE A 88 11.66 -13.09 -7.80
C ILE A 88 11.23 -11.66 -7.56
N CYS A 89 10.75 -11.36 -6.34
CA CYS A 89 10.39 -10.01 -5.93
C CYS A 89 11.49 -9.42 -5.03
N GLU A 90 12.19 -8.40 -5.50
CA GLU A 90 13.14 -7.68 -4.66
C GLU A 90 12.41 -6.62 -3.81
N GLY A 91 12.62 -6.67 -2.50
CA GLY A 91 12.04 -5.75 -1.54
C GLY A 91 12.66 -4.34 -1.58
N VAL A 92 11.92 -3.40 -1.04
CA VAL A 92 12.36 -2.01 -0.82
C VAL A 92 12.61 -1.78 0.67
N MET A 93 13.61 -0.97 1.01
CA MET A 93 13.97 -0.64 2.41
C MET A 93 14.10 -1.91 3.30
N GLY A 94 13.62 -1.89 4.53
CA GLY A 94 13.46 -3.07 5.38
C GLY A 94 12.15 -3.80 5.12
N LEU A 95 12.07 -5.08 5.55
CA LEU A 95 10.90 -5.95 5.31
C LEU A 95 9.58 -5.31 5.75
N PHE A 96 9.59 -4.66 6.91
CA PHE A 96 8.40 -4.05 7.53
C PHE A 96 8.37 -2.52 7.41
N ASP A 97 9.30 -1.93 6.66
CA ASP A 97 9.29 -0.48 6.44
C ASP A 97 8.13 -0.12 5.51
N SER A 98 7.18 0.62 6.04
CA SER A 98 5.97 1.03 5.37
C SER A 98 5.89 2.56 5.24
N ARG A 99 4.85 3.04 4.58
CA ARG A 99 4.57 4.46 4.43
C ARG A 99 4.37 5.17 5.78
N ASN A 100 3.63 4.55 6.69
CA ASN A 100 3.35 5.10 8.02
C ASN A 100 3.79 4.11 9.10
N PRO A 101 4.37 4.58 10.21
CA PRO A 101 4.63 3.73 11.35
C PRO A 101 3.36 3.06 11.86
N GLY A 102 3.40 1.74 12.05
CA GLY A 102 2.29 0.96 12.61
C GLY A 102 1.31 0.35 11.62
N ASP A 103 1.46 0.60 10.31
CA ASP A 103 0.79 -0.17 9.27
C ASP A 103 1.80 -0.98 8.42
N MET A 104 1.32 -1.73 7.44
CA MET A 104 2.18 -2.47 6.51
C MET A 104 1.97 -2.04 5.05
N GLU A 105 1.02 -1.15 4.77
CA GLU A 105 0.68 -0.76 3.41
C GLU A 105 1.89 -0.14 2.68
N GLY A 106 2.21 -0.68 1.52
CA GLY A 106 3.36 -0.26 0.72
C GLY A 106 4.70 -0.87 1.14
N SER A 107 4.74 -1.73 2.18
CA SER A 107 5.96 -2.44 2.58
C SER A 107 6.23 -3.68 1.72
N THR A 108 7.45 -4.18 1.79
CA THR A 108 7.83 -5.48 1.21
C THR A 108 7.00 -6.62 1.80
N ALA A 109 6.72 -6.57 3.10
CA ALA A 109 5.88 -7.56 3.78
C ALA A 109 4.46 -7.59 3.23
N ASP A 110 3.86 -6.43 2.97
CA ASP A 110 2.52 -6.34 2.39
C ASP A 110 2.47 -6.88 0.95
N CYS A 111 3.51 -6.65 0.14
CA CYS A 111 3.65 -7.27 -1.17
C CYS A 111 3.74 -8.81 -1.07
N ALA A 112 4.57 -9.33 -0.15
CA ALA A 112 4.72 -10.78 0.05
C ALA A 112 3.41 -11.44 0.50
N LEU A 113 2.66 -10.82 1.43
CA LEU A 113 1.33 -11.27 1.85
C LEU A 113 0.31 -11.21 0.71
N THR A 114 0.30 -10.11 -0.03
CA THR A 114 -0.63 -9.93 -1.15
C THR A 114 -0.45 -11.01 -2.21
N LEU A 115 0.78 -11.46 -2.45
CA LEU A 115 1.14 -12.49 -3.42
C LEU A 115 1.14 -13.90 -2.83
N ASP A 116 1.02 -14.02 -1.51
CA ASP A 116 1.19 -15.28 -0.78
C ASP A 116 2.49 -16.00 -1.16
N ILE A 117 3.63 -15.29 -1.13
CA ILE A 117 4.95 -15.84 -1.43
C ILE A 117 5.84 -15.82 -0.19
N PRO A 118 6.74 -16.81 -0.02
CA PRO A 118 7.70 -16.83 1.07
C PRO A 118 8.75 -15.75 0.92
N VAL A 119 9.39 -15.41 2.04
CA VAL A 119 10.46 -14.42 2.12
C VAL A 119 11.77 -15.10 2.47
N PHE A 120 12.83 -14.81 1.72
CA PHE A 120 14.20 -15.03 2.14
C PHE A 120 14.76 -13.74 2.73
N LEU A 121 15.21 -13.79 3.99
CA LEU A 121 15.73 -12.63 4.69
C LEU A 121 17.25 -12.54 4.51
N ILE A 122 17.71 -11.47 3.88
CA ILE A 122 19.12 -11.16 3.69
C ILE A 122 19.60 -10.40 4.92
N VAL A 123 20.58 -10.96 5.63
CA VAL A 123 21.14 -10.37 6.84
C VAL A 123 22.57 -9.93 6.57
N GLN A 124 22.89 -8.65 6.79
CA GLN A 124 24.27 -8.18 6.76
C GLN A 124 25.03 -8.76 7.95
N ALA A 125 25.86 -9.78 7.68
CA ALA A 125 26.49 -10.61 8.70
C ALA A 125 27.94 -10.22 9.03
N LYS A 126 28.46 -9.12 8.47
CA LYS A 126 29.83 -8.66 8.76
C LYS A 126 30.01 -8.43 10.25
N GLY A 127 30.94 -9.19 10.87
CA GLY A 127 31.23 -9.11 12.30
C GLY A 127 30.15 -9.71 13.21
N MET A 128 29.18 -10.45 12.66
CA MET A 128 28.10 -11.12 13.38
C MET A 128 28.47 -12.59 13.61
N ALA A 129 28.01 -13.18 14.72
CA ALA A 129 28.09 -14.60 15.02
C ALA A 129 26.72 -15.07 15.55
N GLY A 130 26.59 -15.49 16.81
CA GLY A 130 25.31 -15.92 17.41
C GLY A 130 24.19 -14.86 17.37
N SER A 131 24.51 -13.57 17.23
CA SER A 131 23.51 -12.50 17.14
C SER A 131 22.61 -12.56 15.88
N ILE A 132 22.94 -13.41 14.90
CA ILE A 132 22.04 -13.68 13.77
C ILE A 132 20.74 -14.34 14.23
N ALA A 133 20.79 -15.19 15.26
CA ALA A 133 19.65 -15.94 15.75
C ALA A 133 18.56 -15.02 16.35
N PRO A 134 18.81 -14.15 17.35
CA PRO A 134 17.79 -13.25 17.87
C PRO A 134 17.26 -12.27 16.82
N LEU A 135 18.08 -11.85 15.85
CA LEU A 135 17.63 -11.03 14.73
C LEU A 135 16.65 -11.81 13.84
N ALA A 136 17.00 -13.01 13.41
CA ALA A 136 16.15 -13.85 12.57
C ALA A 136 14.84 -14.22 13.29
N ALA A 137 14.91 -14.56 14.59
CA ALA A 137 13.75 -14.83 15.42
C ALA A 137 12.80 -13.63 15.49
N GLY A 138 13.33 -12.43 15.76
CA GLY A 138 12.52 -11.20 15.81
C GLY A 138 11.77 -10.93 14.51
N PHE A 139 12.41 -11.11 13.35
CA PHE A 139 11.75 -10.94 12.06
C PHE A 139 10.74 -12.03 11.75
N ARG A 140 11.03 -13.31 12.09
CA ARG A 140 10.12 -14.44 11.91
C ARG A 140 8.84 -14.28 12.72
N ASP A 141 8.97 -13.84 13.98
CA ASP A 141 7.87 -13.83 14.95
C ASP A 141 7.10 -12.51 14.96
N PHE A 142 7.61 -11.47 14.26
CA PHE A 142 7.00 -10.14 14.25
C PHE A 142 5.59 -10.13 13.64
N HIS A 143 5.34 -10.95 12.60
CA HIS A 143 4.03 -11.01 11.96
C HIS A 143 3.64 -12.45 11.60
N PRO A 144 2.50 -12.98 12.10
CA PRO A 144 2.16 -14.41 12.03
C PRO A 144 1.94 -14.95 10.61
N HIS A 145 1.65 -14.10 9.64
CA HIS A 145 1.36 -14.51 8.27
C HIS A 145 2.53 -14.28 7.31
N ILE A 146 3.62 -13.65 7.75
CA ILE A 146 4.85 -13.52 6.95
C ILE A 146 5.69 -14.79 7.13
N ARG A 147 5.91 -15.50 6.03
CA ARG A 147 6.66 -16.75 6.04
C ARG A 147 8.12 -16.49 5.66
N ILE A 148 8.99 -16.30 6.66
CA ILE A 148 10.44 -16.28 6.44
C ILE A 148 10.90 -17.74 6.39
N VAL A 149 11.29 -18.22 5.22
CA VAL A 149 11.60 -19.64 4.98
C VAL A 149 13.09 -19.94 4.89
N GLY A 150 13.93 -18.92 4.78
CA GLY A 150 15.36 -19.07 4.73
C GLY A 150 16.10 -17.76 4.99
N ILE A 151 17.35 -17.88 5.40
CA ILE A 151 18.25 -16.75 5.67
C ILE A 151 19.40 -16.79 4.66
N ILE A 152 19.79 -15.62 4.14
CA ILE A 152 20.98 -15.42 3.34
C ILE A 152 21.89 -14.44 4.08
N ALA A 153 23.03 -14.91 4.55
CA ALA A 153 24.02 -14.06 5.22
C ALA A 153 24.89 -13.34 4.19
N ASN A 154 24.86 -12.01 4.17
CA ASN A 154 25.66 -11.19 3.28
C ASN A 154 26.89 -10.62 4.00
N GLY A 155 28.01 -10.50 3.29
CA GLY A 155 29.25 -9.92 3.83
C GLY A 155 30.00 -10.84 4.79
N ILE A 156 29.92 -12.16 4.60
CA ILE A 156 30.71 -13.11 5.39
C ILE A 156 32.20 -13.01 5.08
N GLY A 157 33.02 -13.38 6.06
CA GLY A 157 34.47 -13.35 5.90
C GLY A 157 35.12 -14.68 5.46
N SER A 158 34.44 -15.82 5.65
CA SER A 158 34.96 -17.16 5.34
C SER A 158 33.89 -18.25 5.43
N ARG A 159 34.15 -19.44 4.89
CA ARG A 159 33.29 -20.63 5.07
C ARG A 159 33.12 -21.04 6.54
N LYS A 160 34.17 -20.86 7.36
CA LYS A 160 34.07 -21.10 8.82
C LYS A 160 33.09 -20.11 9.48
N HIS A 161 33.09 -18.86 9.04
CA HIS A 161 32.10 -17.87 9.51
C HIS A 161 30.68 -18.26 9.11
N ALA A 162 30.49 -18.71 7.85
CA ALA A 162 29.18 -19.22 7.41
C ALA A 162 28.69 -20.39 8.27
N GLN A 163 29.58 -21.32 8.64
CA GLN A 163 29.23 -22.45 9.49
C GLN A 163 28.80 -22.01 10.89
N LEU A 164 29.49 -21.04 11.50
CA LEU A 164 29.09 -20.49 12.81
C LEU A 164 27.69 -19.85 12.77
N LEU A 165 27.35 -19.15 11.69
CA LEU A 165 26.02 -18.56 11.52
C LEU A 165 24.95 -19.63 11.34
N LYS A 166 25.27 -20.68 10.56
CA LYS A 166 24.39 -21.83 10.36
C LYS A 166 24.09 -22.54 11.67
N ASP A 167 25.12 -22.89 12.43
CA ASP A 167 24.99 -23.56 13.72
C ASP A 167 24.12 -22.75 14.70
N ALA A 168 24.29 -21.43 14.72
CA ALA A 168 23.51 -20.54 15.57
C ALA A 168 22.01 -20.52 15.22
N LEU A 169 21.67 -20.59 13.93
CA LEU A 169 20.27 -20.66 13.48
C LEU A 169 19.66 -22.03 13.76
N GLU A 170 20.39 -23.12 13.50
CA GLU A 170 19.94 -24.49 13.70
C GLU A 170 19.69 -24.80 15.19
N GLN A 171 20.55 -24.33 16.11
CA GLN A 171 20.39 -24.52 17.55
C GLN A 171 19.09 -23.93 18.10
N GLU A 172 18.62 -22.83 17.50
CA GLU A 172 17.38 -22.13 17.92
C GLU A 172 16.16 -22.53 17.06
N GLY A 173 16.27 -23.54 16.19
CA GLY A 173 15.17 -24.00 15.33
C GLY A 173 14.63 -22.90 14.41
N LEU A 174 15.52 -22.04 13.91
CA LEU A 174 15.21 -20.92 13.03
C LEU A 174 15.24 -21.33 11.55
N PRO A 175 14.71 -20.50 10.64
CA PRO A 175 14.82 -20.78 9.20
C PRO A 175 16.27 -21.04 8.78
N PRO A 176 16.51 -22.02 7.87
CA PRO A 176 17.85 -22.45 7.52
C PRO A 176 18.67 -21.34 6.85
N LEU A 177 19.99 -21.37 7.05
CA LEU A 177 20.94 -20.59 6.26
C LEU A 177 21.06 -21.24 4.87
N VAL A 178 20.38 -20.67 3.87
CA VAL A 178 20.41 -21.17 2.49
C VAL A 178 21.51 -20.52 1.65
N GLY A 179 22.19 -19.51 2.17
CA GLY A 179 23.28 -18.83 1.48
C GLY A 179 24.14 -18.01 2.41
N ALA A 180 25.41 -17.88 2.05
CA ALA A 180 26.40 -17.12 2.81
C ALA A 180 27.32 -16.38 1.83
N PHE A 181 26.91 -15.21 1.38
CA PHE A 181 27.53 -14.44 0.31
C PHE A 181 28.70 -13.62 0.85
N PRO A 182 29.94 -13.80 0.37
CA PRO A 182 31.10 -13.09 0.88
C PRO A 182 31.13 -11.63 0.43
N PHE A 183 31.86 -10.80 1.20
CA PHE A 183 32.13 -9.43 0.77
C PHE A 183 33.19 -9.43 -0.33
N ASN A 184 32.85 -8.88 -1.49
CA ASN A 184 33.78 -8.62 -2.57
C ASN A 184 33.54 -7.22 -3.16
N LYS A 185 34.60 -6.41 -3.26
CA LYS A 185 34.52 -5.06 -3.83
C LYS A 185 34.14 -5.05 -5.31
N GLU A 186 34.50 -6.07 -6.06
CA GLU A 186 34.19 -6.21 -7.48
C GLU A 186 32.70 -6.45 -7.74
N TRP A 187 31.95 -6.87 -6.72
CA TRP A 187 30.49 -7.06 -6.79
C TRP A 187 29.71 -5.85 -6.34
N THR A 188 30.41 -4.79 -5.89
CA THR A 188 29.76 -3.55 -5.47
C THR A 188 29.28 -2.80 -6.70
N MET A 189 27.99 -2.48 -6.72
CA MET A 189 27.38 -1.68 -7.79
C MET A 189 27.85 -0.23 -7.70
N PRO A 190 28.09 0.44 -8.83
CA PRO A 190 28.45 1.86 -8.82
C PRO A 190 27.27 2.70 -8.34
N GLU A 191 27.52 3.54 -7.34
CA GLU A 191 26.54 4.44 -6.74
C GLU A 191 26.77 5.89 -7.18
N ARG A 192 25.66 6.67 -7.29
CA ARG A 192 25.64 8.12 -7.44
C ARG A 192 24.92 8.75 -6.26
N GLN A 193 24.93 10.08 -6.18
CA GLN A 193 24.21 10.83 -5.13
C GLN A 193 22.71 10.50 -5.04
N LEU A 194 22.10 10.03 -6.13
CA LEU A 194 20.69 9.69 -6.25
C LEU A 194 20.43 8.17 -6.30
N GLY A 195 21.38 7.34 -5.87
CA GLY A 195 21.27 5.88 -5.91
C GLY A 195 22.27 5.23 -6.87
N LEU A 196 21.94 4.04 -7.39
CA LEU A 196 22.79 3.33 -8.33
C LEU A 196 22.87 4.04 -9.69
N VAL A 197 23.99 3.90 -10.38
CA VAL A 197 24.08 4.28 -11.80
C VAL A 197 23.17 3.34 -12.59
N PRO A 198 22.29 3.84 -13.47
CA PRO A 198 21.44 2.97 -14.29
C PRO A 198 22.26 1.93 -15.06
N ALA A 199 21.68 0.75 -15.23
CA ALA A 199 22.38 -0.39 -15.77
C ALA A 199 23.00 -0.13 -17.17
N GLU A 200 22.30 0.58 -18.03
CA GLU A 200 22.74 0.88 -19.39
C GLU A 200 23.96 1.81 -19.49
N GLU A 201 24.30 2.49 -18.39
CA GLU A 201 25.46 3.37 -18.32
C GLU A 201 26.73 2.69 -17.77
N CYS A 202 26.62 1.45 -17.26
CA CYS A 202 27.73 0.73 -16.70
C CYS A 202 28.51 -0.02 -17.80
N ALA A 203 29.79 0.27 -17.99
CA ALA A 203 30.65 -0.50 -18.88
C ALA A 203 30.93 -1.90 -18.28
N HIS A 204 31.04 -2.95 -19.11
CA HIS A 204 31.37 -4.34 -18.73
C HIS A 204 30.28 -5.10 -17.95
N GLN A 205 29.02 -4.83 -18.20
CA GLN A 205 27.92 -5.40 -17.42
C GLN A 205 27.76 -6.93 -17.53
N GLU A 206 27.84 -7.51 -18.72
CA GLU A 206 27.62 -8.95 -18.89
C GLU A 206 28.62 -9.78 -18.07
N SER A 207 29.91 -9.45 -18.10
CA SER A 207 30.92 -10.16 -17.32
C SER A 207 30.74 -9.99 -15.81
N TRP A 208 30.21 -8.84 -15.37
CA TRP A 208 29.87 -8.61 -13.97
C TRP A 208 28.69 -9.49 -13.53
N PHE A 209 27.62 -9.58 -14.35
CA PHE A 209 26.50 -10.48 -14.07
C PHE A 209 26.92 -11.93 -14.01
N ASP A 210 27.79 -12.38 -14.91
CA ASP A 210 28.33 -13.75 -14.91
C ASP A 210 29.14 -14.02 -13.63
N THR A 211 29.93 -13.04 -13.20
CA THR A 211 30.75 -13.17 -11.97
C THR A 211 29.86 -13.30 -10.72
N ILE A 212 28.80 -12.49 -10.58
CA ILE A 212 27.92 -12.60 -9.41
C ILE A 212 27.02 -13.84 -9.47
N ALA A 213 26.68 -14.33 -10.67
CA ALA A 213 25.97 -15.59 -10.84
C ALA A 213 26.83 -16.80 -10.42
N GLN A 214 28.09 -16.83 -10.80
CA GLN A 214 29.02 -17.85 -10.34
C GLN A 214 29.21 -17.81 -8.82
N ALA A 215 29.24 -16.61 -8.24
CA ALA A 215 29.28 -16.47 -6.80
C ALA A 215 27.99 -16.99 -6.14
N ALA A 216 26.83 -16.80 -6.74
CA ALA A 216 25.58 -17.38 -6.24
C ALA A 216 25.62 -18.92 -6.28
N GLU A 217 26.08 -19.51 -7.38
CA GLU A 217 26.26 -20.98 -7.50
C GLU A 217 27.22 -21.55 -6.45
N GLU A 218 28.24 -20.80 -6.09
CA GLU A 218 29.26 -21.25 -5.12
C GLU A 218 28.83 -21.10 -3.66
N TRP A 219 28.04 -20.03 -3.34
CA TRP A 219 27.80 -19.60 -1.97
C TRP A 219 26.36 -19.68 -1.52
N ILE A 220 25.43 -19.99 -2.42
CA ILE A 220 23.99 -20.07 -2.13
C ILE A 220 23.49 -21.45 -2.58
N ASP A 221 22.74 -22.12 -1.74
CA ASP A 221 22.05 -23.36 -2.09
C ASP A 221 20.81 -23.05 -2.93
N LEU A 222 21.01 -22.94 -4.25
CA LEU A 222 19.95 -22.60 -5.19
C LEU A 222 18.84 -23.66 -5.24
N ASP A 223 19.16 -24.92 -4.98
CA ASP A 223 18.19 -26.00 -5.00
C ASP A 223 17.31 -25.95 -3.75
N ALA A 224 17.87 -25.64 -2.59
CA ALA A 224 17.10 -25.36 -1.37
C ALA A 224 16.17 -24.13 -1.54
N ILE A 225 16.62 -23.08 -2.23
CA ILE A 225 15.76 -21.94 -2.56
C ILE A 225 14.56 -22.39 -3.40
N LEU A 226 14.76 -23.19 -4.44
CA LEU A 226 13.67 -23.71 -5.27
C LEU A 226 12.71 -24.58 -4.46
N GLU A 227 13.23 -25.46 -3.61
CA GLU A 227 12.38 -26.31 -2.77
C GLU A 227 11.51 -25.50 -1.83
N LEU A 228 12.09 -24.53 -1.12
CA LEU A 228 11.37 -23.67 -0.15
C LEU A 228 10.43 -22.64 -0.81
N SER A 229 10.58 -22.39 -2.10
CA SER A 229 9.80 -21.41 -2.87
C SER A 229 8.76 -22.03 -3.81
N ARG A 230 8.52 -23.35 -3.74
CA ARG A 230 7.55 -24.04 -4.60
C ARG A 230 6.15 -23.46 -4.40
N LYS A 231 5.51 -23.07 -5.49
CA LYS A 231 4.16 -22.52 -5.51
C LYS A 231 3.33 -23.15 -6.63
N THR A 232 2.03 -23.31 -6.39
CA THR A 232 1.09 -23.66 -7.46
C THR A 232 0.74 -22.39 -8.23
N LYS A 233 0.79 -22.42 -9.56
CA LYS A 233 0.27 -21.30 -10.36
C LYS A 233 -1.23 -21.19 -10.15
N ASP A 234 -1.68 -20.02 -9.75
CA ASP A 234 -3.11 -19.72 -9.73
C ASP A 234 -3.65 -19.74 -11.17
N ALA A 235 -4.76 -20.45 -11.37
CA ALA A 235 -5.39 -20.62 -12.70
C ALA A 235 -6.12 -19.36 -13.21
N HIS A 236 -5.81 -18.19 -12.69
CA HIS A 236 -6.40 -16.93 -13.15
C HIS A 236 -5.82 -16.52 -14.51
N HIS A 237 -6.55 -16.86 -15.56
CA HIS A 237 -6.37 -16.22 -16.85
C HIS A 237 -6.86 -14.77 -16.73
N SER A 238 -5.93 -13.84 -16.58
CA SER A 238 -6.23 -12.45 -16.96
C SER A 238 -6.45 -12.47 -18.48
N PRO A 239 -7.59 -12.01 -18.99
CA PRO A 239 -7.80 -11.96 -20.43
C PRO A 239 -6.70 -11.08 -21.01
N ILE A 240 -5.93 -11.62 -21.95
CA ILE A 240 -5.05 -10.85 -22.82
C ILE A 240 -6.02 -9.92 -23.56
N THR A 241 -6.04 -8.66 -23.21
CA THR A 241 -6.84 -7.66 -23.91
C THR A 241 -6.30 -7.60 -25.34
N GLU A 242 -7.14 -7.89 -26.31
CA GLU A 242 -6.75 -7.73 -27.73
C GLU A 242 -6.23 -6.32 -27.92
N GLN A 243 -5.01 -6.23 -28.40
CA GLN A 243 -4.36 -4.95 -28.66
C GLN A 243 -5.12 -4.27 -29.79
N LYS A 244 -5.83 -3.19 -29.49
CA LYS A 244 -6.50 -2.38 -30.50
C LYS A 244 -5.44 -1.83 -31.45
N SER A 245 -5.74 -1.80 -32.72
CA SER A 245 -4.87 -1.10 -33.72
C SER A 245 -4.59 0.32 -33.25
N PRO A 246 -3.35 0.79 -33.28
CA PRO A 246 -2.99 2.11 -32.81
C PRO A 246 -3.74 3.18 -33.59
N LEU A 247 -4.44 4.06 -32.89
CA LEU A 247 -5.18 5.18 -33.45
C LEU A 247 -4.44 6.51 -33.29
N LYS A 248 -3.51 6.59 -32.33
CA LYS A 248 -2.74 7.80 -31.98
C LYS A 248 -1.29 7.45 -31.68
N ARG A 249 -0.40 8.41 -31.94
CA ARG A 249 1.05 8.26 -31.75
C ARG A 249 1.54 9.16 -30.62
N LEU A 250 2.17 8.56 -29.60
CA LEU A 250 2.72 9.24 -28.43
C LEU A 250 4.24 9.22 -28.49
N GLY A 251 4.86 10.38 -28.61
CA GLY A 251 6.30 10.53 -28.48
C GLY A 251 6.74 10.35 -27.03
N ILE A 252 7.64 9.40 -26.79
CA ILE A 252 8.21 9.11 -25.47
C ILE A 252 9.68 9.54 -25.46
N ALA A 253 10.02 10.53 -24.63
CA ALA A 253 11.42 10.89 -24.42
C ALA A 253 12.15 9.75 -23.70
N ARG A 254 13.07 9.05 -24.38
CA ARG A 254 13.74 7.88 -23.81
C ARG A 254 15.21 7.81 -24.21
N ASP A 255 16.06 8.22 -23.27
CA ASP A 255 17.51 8.14 -23.33
C ASP A 255 18.10 8.15 -21.92
N GLU A 256 19.38 8.42 -21.78
CA GLU A 256 20.08 8.46 -20.49
C GLU A 256 19.55 9.55 -19.55
N ALA A 257 19.01 10.65 -20.09
CA ALA A 257 18.42 11.73 -19.30
C ALA A 257 16.96 11.47 -18.89
N PHE A 258 16.22 10.67 -19.67
CA PHE A 258 14.78 10.45 -19.49
C PHE A 258 14.42 8.98 -19.57
N ARG A 259 14.35 8.29 -18.43
CA ARG A 259 14.06 6.85 -18.40
C ARG A 259 13.15 6.40 -17.26
N PHE A 260 12.69 7.33 -16.42
CA PHE A 260 11.84 7.01 -15.29
C PHE A 260 10.37 6.97 -15.71
N TYR A 261 9.94 5.77 -16.08
CA TYR A 261 8.58 5.42 -16.45
C TYR A 261 8.17 4.15 -15.72
N TYR A 262 6.92 4.08 -15.31
CA TYR A 262 6.33 2.81 -14.91
C TYR A 262 5.97 2.01 -16.15
N ASP A 263 6.57 0.85 -16.35
CA ASP A 263 6.32 0.01 -17.54
C ASP A 263 4.83 -0.32 -17.71
N ASP A 264 4.12 -0.56 -16.60
CA ASP A 264 2.67 -0.79 -16.62
C ASP A 264 1.86 0.40 -17.14
N ASN A 265 2.30 1.64 -16.85
CA ASN A 265 1.69 2.83 -17.40
C ASN A 265 1.83 2.87 -18.94
N LEU A 266 3.02 2.55 -19.42
CA LEU A 266 3.29 2.50 -20.87
C LEU A 266 2.48 1.38 -21.55
N GLU A 267 2.38 0.22 -20.91
CA GLU A 267 1.56 -0.89 -21.40
C GLU A 267 0.06 -0.53 -21.40
N CYS A 268 -0.41 0.15 -20.36
CA CYS A 268 -1.78 0.66 -20.31
C CYS A 268 -2.08 1.61 -21.47
N LEU A 269 -1.14 2.47 -21.87
CA LEU A 269 -1.28 3.34 -23.02
C LEU A 269 -1.37 2.56 -24.34
N LYS A 270 -0.52 1.56 -24.54
CA LYS A 270 -0.60 0.64 -25.70
C LYS A 270 -1.97 -0.04 -25.78
N ASN A 271 -2.47 -0.56 -24.66
CA ASN A 271 -3.78 -1.19 -24.58
C ASN A 271 -4.95 -0.22 -24.85
N LYS A 272 -4.74 1.08 -24.65
CA LYS A 272 -5.70 2.15 -25.02
C LYS A 272 -5.59 2.61 -26.46
N GLY A 273 -4.72 2.01 -27.27
CA GLY A 273 -4.55 2.33 -28.69
C GLY A 273 -3.52 3.42 -28.98
N TRP A 274 -2.55 3.62 -28.10
CA TRP A 274 -1.41 4.47 -28.37
C TRP A 274 -0.23 3.67 -28.93
N GLU A 275 0.31 4.09 -30.05
CA GLU A 275 1.64 3.70 -30.52
C GLU A 275 2.67 4.55 -29.77
N LEU A 276 3.57 3.90 -29.03
CA LEU A 276 4.66 4.59 -28.33
C LEU A 276 5.87 4.71 -29.25
N VAL A 277 6.25 5.94 -29.57
CA VAL A 277 7.37 6.26 -30.46
C VAL A 277 8.48 6.90 -29.63
N GLU A 278 9.56 6.17 -29.40
CA GLU A 278 10.68 6.67 -28.62
C GLU A 278 11.51 7.68 -29.41
N PHE A 279 12.00 8.72 -28.74
CA PHE A 279 12.97 9.67 -29.24
C PHE A 279 13.97 10.07 -28.16
N SER A 280 15.16 10.49 -28.55
CA SER A 280 16.24 10.86 -27.62
C SER A 280 16.43 12.38 -27.59
N PRO A 281 16.02 13.07 -26.52
CA PRO A 281 16.36 14.49 -26.34
C PRO A 281 17.85 14.81 -26.39
N ILE A 282 18.71 13.86 -26.05
CA ILE A 282 20.17 14.03 -26.11
C ILE A 282 20.70 13.93 -27.54
N ARG A 283 20.23 12.95 -28.36
CA ARG A 283 20.86 12.58 -29.65
C ARG A 283 20.09 13.04 -30.85
N ASP A 284 18.76 13.01 -30.81
CA ASP A 284 17.93 13.37 -31.95
C ASP A 284 17.81 14.89 -32.08
N THR A 285 17.82 15.40 -33.30
CA THR A 285 17.69 16.85 -33.55
C THR A 285 16.28 17.27 -33.96
N ALA A 286 15.37 16.28 -34.13
CA ALA A 286 13.98 16.49 -34.51
C ALA A 286 13.09 15.44 -33.82
N LEU A 287 11.81 15.76 -33.67
CA LEU A 287 10.81 14.80 -33.21
C LEU A 287 10.41 13.83 -34.33
N PRO A 288 10.02 12.60 -34.01
CA PRO A 288 9.38 11.68 -34.96
C PRO A 288 8.15 12.33 -35.59
N GLU A 289 7.86 11.94 -36.86
CA GLU A 289 6.72 12.47 -37.59
C GLU A 289 5.36 11.98 -37.04
N ASN A 290 4.32 12.77 -37.27
CA ASN A 290 2.93 12.42 -37.00
C ASN A 290 2.63 12.03 -35.53
N LEU A 291 3.23 12.72 -34.58
CA LEU A 291 2.92 12.55 -33.16
C LEU A 291 1.66 13.34 -32.79
N ASP A 292 0.77 12.73 -31.99
CA ASP A 292 -0.44 13.36 -31.45
C ASP A 292 -0.19 14.02 -30.11
N ALA A 293 0.75 13.47 -29.30
CA ALA A 293 1.13 14.00 -28.00
C ALA A 293 2.58 13.63 -27.64
N LEU A 294 3.14 14.30 -26.63
CA LEU A 294 4.44 13.97 -26.04
C LEU A 294 4.29 13.59 -24.57
N TYR A 295 5.10 12.62 -24.15
CA TYR A 295 5.31 12.29 -22.73
C TYR A 295 6.82 12.30 -22.43
N LEU A 296 7.22 13.25 -21.59
CA LEU A 296 8.58 13.39 -21.09
C LEU A 296 8.60 12.91 -19.63
N GLY A 297 9.12 11.72 -19.39
CA GLY A 297 9.23 11.14 -18.05
C GLY A 297 10.31 11.79 -17.21
N GLY A 298 10.51 11.22 -16.03
CA GLY A 298 11.60 11.60 -15.17
C GLY A 298 12.96 11.04 -15.60
N GLY A 299 13.98 11.40 -14.83
CA GLY A 299 15.36 10.97 -15.07
C GLY A 299 16.35 11.95 -14.46
N TYR A 300 17.51 12.05 -15.09
CA TYR A 300 18.65 12.85 -14.62
C TYR A 300 19.06 13.93 -15.64
N PRO A 301 18.19 14.90 -15.97
CA PRO A 301 18.54 15.94 -16.95
C PRO A 301 19.72 16.81 -16.49
N GLU A 302 19.96 16.93 -15.17
CA GLU A 302 21.10 17.68 -14.62
C GLU A 302 22.45 17.01 -14.88
N ILE A 303 22.49 15.70 -15.09
CA ILE A 303 23.72 14.96 -15.42
C ILE A 303 24.09 15.18 -16.89
N PHE A 304 23.08 15.20 -17.76
CA PHE A 304 23.22 15.38 -19.21
C PHE A 304 22.88 16.81 -19.64
N VAL A 305 23.05 17.75 -18.72
CA VAL A 305 22.62 19.14 -18.91
C VAL A 305 23.30 19.83 -20.08
N ARG A 306 24.56 19.49 -20.35
CA ARG A 306 25.33 20.06 -21.46
C ARG A 306 24.74 19.60 -22.80
N GLU A 307 24.59 18.30 -22.99
CA GLU A 307 24.05 17.70 -24.20
C GLU A 307 22.62 18.23 -24.49
N LEU A 308 21.79 18.28 -23.48
CA LEU A 308 20.42 18.82 -23.58
C LEU A 308 20.42 20.32 -23.90
N SER A 309 21.32 21.10 -23.30
CA SER A 309 21.39 22.53 -23.55
C SER A 309 21.97 22.89 -24.91
N GLU A 310 22.92 22.10 -25.42
CA GLU A 310 23.52 22.28 -26.75
C GLU A 310 22.61 21.79 -27.89
N ASN A 311 21.67 20.86 -27.65
CA ASN A 311 20.75 20.35 -28.66
C ASN A 311 19.64 21.36 -28.99
N SER A 312 20.00 22.40 -29.73
CA SER A 312 19.07 23.47 -30.14
C SER A 312 17.95 22.97 -31.07
N GLY A 313 18.23 21.96 -31.93
CA GLY A 313 17.29 21.37 -32.86
C GLY A 313 16.12 20.71 -32.11
N MET A 314 16.40 19.81 -31.19
CA MET A 314 15.36 19.13 -30.38
C MET A 314 14.55 20.12 -29.54
N LYS A 315 15.20 21.07 -28.88
CA LYS A 315 14.50 22.13 -28.13
C LYS A 315 13.55 22.94 -29.01
N ALA A 316 13.96 23.30 -30.22
CA ALA A 316 13.11 24.00 -31.18
C ALA A 316 11.95 23.12 -31.64
N ALA A 317 12.19 21.83 -31.93
CA ALA A 317 11.16 20.89 -32.31
C ALA A 317 10.07 20.73 -31.24
N ILE A 318 10.47 20.60 -29.95
CA ILE A 318 9.52 20.50 -28.83
C ILE A 318 8.73 21.80 -28.65
N ARG A 319 9.37 23.00 -28.79
CA ARG A 319 8.65 24.28 -28.79
C ARG A 319 7.63 24.37 -29.89
N THR A 320 8.01 24.07 -31.15
CA THR A 320 7.09 24.05 -32.31
C THR A 320 5.92 23.08 -32.07
N PHE A 321 6.20 21.94 -31.43
CA PHE A 321 5.16 20.98 -31.07
C PHE A 321 4.19 21.57 -30.02
N ALA A 322 4.69 22.24 -29.00
CA ALA A 322 3.89 22.94 -28.00
C ALA A 322 3.02 24.05 -28.64
N ASP A 323 3.62 24.87 -29.48
CA ASP A 323 2.96 25.99 -30.18
C ASP A 323 1.85 25.49 -31.15
N SER A 324 1.93 24.27 -31.63
CA SER A 324 0.89 23.64 -32.45
C SER A 324 -0.38 23.27 -31.67
N GLY A 325 -0.39 23.43 -30.37
CA GLY A 325 -1.53 23.11 -29.50
C GLY A 325 -1.67 21.62 -29.15
N ARG A 326 -0.70 20.77 -29.56
CA ARG A 326 -0.70 19.34 -29.22
C ARG A 326 -0.24 19.14 -27.80
N ASP A 327 -0.83 18.15 -27.13
CA ASP A 327 -0.62 17.90 -25.69
C ASP A 327 0.81 17.46 -25.37
N ILE A 328 1.39 18.06 -24.32
CA ILE A 328 2.63 17.61 -23.68
C ILE A 328 2.37 17.32 -22.21
N PHE A 329 2.72 16.11 -21.79
CA PHE A 329 2.75 15.71 -20.39
C PHE A 329 4.20 15.50 -19.95
N ALA A 330 4.60 16.07 -18.81
CA ALA A 330 5.96 15.94 -18.30
C ALA A 330 6.03 15.71 -16.80
N GLU A 331 6.91 14.82 -16.39
CA GLU A 331 7.14 14.47 -14.99
C GLU A 331 8.59 14.71 -14.60
N CYS A 332 8.82 15.25 -13.39
CA CYS A 332 10.12 15.39 -12.75
C CYS A 332 11.22 15.95 -13.68
N GLY A 333 12.11 15.10 -14.19
CA GLY A 333 13.16 15.52 -15.15
C GLY A 333 12.59 16.15 -16.42
N GLY A 334 11.50 15.61 -16.96
CA GLY A 334 10.79 16.20 -18.11
C GLY A 334 10.21 17.58 -17.80
N TYR A 335 9.68 17.78 -16.58
CA TYR A 335 9.23 19.09 -16.11
C TYR A 335 10.38 20.09 -16.07
N MET A 336 11.55 19.68 -15.56
CA MET A 336 12.76 20.51 -15.54
C MET A 336 13.21 20.91 -16.95
N TYR A 337 13.17 19.96 -17.89
CA TYR A 337 13.58 20.18 -19.29
C TYR A 337 12.65 21.13 -20.07
N LEU A 338 11.36 21.15 -19.74
CA LEU A 338 10.42 22.11 -20.32
C LEU A 338 10.60 23.54 -19.80
N GLY A 339 11.32 23.73 -18.66
CA GLY A 339 11.66 25.02 -18.09
C GLY A 339 12.53 25.87 -19.00
N LYS A 340 12.76 27.14 -18.61
CA LYS A 340 13.64 28.07 -19.31
C LYS A 340 15.11 27.78 -19.06
N THR A 341 15.45 27.50 -17.79
CA THR A 341 16.83 27.34 -17.33
C THR A 341 16.92 26.23 -16.31
N LEU A 342 17.99 25.44 -16.37
CA LEU A 342 18.39 24.50 -15.32
C LEU A 342 19.71 24.98 -14.72
N ILE A 343 19.75 25.17 -13.39
CA ILE A 343 20.93 25.57 -12.63
C ILE A 343 21.45 24.35 -11.88
N THR A 344 22.66 23.96 -12.19
CA THR A 344 23.36 22.83 -11.55
C THR A 344 23.87 23.19 -10.15
N THR A 345 24.32 22.20 -9.38
CA THR A 345 24.81 22.41 -8.00
C THR A 345 26.05 23.31 -7.90
N ASP A 346 26.82 23.44 -8.97
CA ASP A 346 27.96 24.35 -9.09
C ASP A 346 27.55 25.80 -9.50
N GLY A 347 26.23 26.04 -9.66
CA GLY A 347 25.66 27.35 -9.95
C GLY A 347 25.67 27.74 -11.44
N ARG A 348 26.06 26.84 -12.34
CA ARG A 348 26.04 27.13 -13.77
C ARG A 348 24.62 27.04 -14.32
N GLU A 349 24.29 27.96 -15.22
CA GLU A 349 23.00 28.08 -15.88
C GLU A 349 23.04 27.43 -17.26
N HIS A 350 22.05 26.60 -17.57
CA HIS A 350 21.92 25.91 -18.84
C HIS A 350 20.53 26.13 -19.43
N PRO A 351 20.44 26.63 -20.68
CA PRO A 351 19.15 26.89 -21.32
C PRO A 351 18.45 25.58 -21.72
N MET A 352 17.21 25.43 -21.28
CA MET A 352 16.34 24.29 -21.61
C MET A 352 15.31 24.64 -22.68
N CYS A 353 14.17 23.93 -22.77
CA CYS A 353 13.17 24.19 -23.81
C CYS A 353 12.55 25.58 -23.76
N GLY A 354 12.41 26.19 -22.59
CA GLY A 354 11.84 27.54 -22.43
C GLY A 354 10.35 27.63 -22.74
N ILE A 355 9.62 26.52 -22.65
CA ILE A 355 8.16 26.46 -22.79
C ILE A 355 7.48 26.97 -21.51
N ILE A 356 8.07 26.61 -20.38
CA ILE A 356 7.65 27.06 -19.05
C ILE A 356 8.60 28.17 -18.64
N ASN A 357 8.07 29.36 -18.34
CA ASN A 357 8.88 30.46 -17.84
C ASN A 357 9.23 30.24 -16.36
N GLY A 358 10.19 29.37 -16.14
CA GLY A 358 10.64 28.95 -14.83
C GLY A 358 12.09 28.46 -14.85
N THR A 359 12.73 28.50 -13.69
CA THR A 359 14.10 28.05 -13.48
C THR A 359 14.12 26.85 -12.54
N SER A 360 14.64 25.73 -13.01
CA SER A 360 14.93 24.59 -12.14
C SER A 360 16.30 24.75 -11.51
N ARG A 361 16.38 24.68 -10.18
CA ARG A 361 17.62 24.77 -9.43
C ARG A 361 17.90 23.49 -8.68
N MET A 362 19.05 22.87 -8.90
CA MET A 362 19.53 21.71 -8.17
C MET A 362 19.95 22.10 -6.75
N GLY A 363 19.42 21.38 -5.76
CA GLY A 363 19.76 21.56 -4.35
C GLY A 363 20.87 20.62 -3.88
N ALA A 364 21.60 21.04 -2.84
CA ALA A 364 22.57 20.18 -2.14
C ALA A 364 21.90 19.12 -1.22
N LYS A 365 20.60 19.26 -0.97
CA LYS A 365 19.81 18.35 -0.12
C LYS A 365 18.58 17.88 -0.87
N LEU A 366 18.12 16.70 -0.50
CA LEU A 366 16.85 16.15 -0.98
C LEU A 366 15.70 17.10 -0.65
N ARG A 367 14.93 17.53 -1.65
CA ARG A 367 13.82 18.48 -1.51
C ARG A 367 12.51 17.77 -1.20
N SER A 368 12.24 16.71 -1.92
CA SER A 368 11.02 15.94 -1.71
C SER A 368 11.25 14.45 -1.87
N LEU A 369 10.60 13.66 -1.00
CA LEU A 369 10.59 12.21 -1.04
C LEU A 369 9.27 11.69 -0.50
N GLY A 370 8.65 10.78 -1.23
CA GLY A 370 7.57 9.92 -0.75
C GLY A 370 6.33 9.90 -1.62
N TYR A 371 5.39 9.14 -1.14
CA TYR A 371 4.10 8.93 -1.80
C TYR A 371 3.21 10.17 -1.80
N ARG A 372 2.46 10.35 -2.90
CA ARG A 372 1.51 11.45 -3.09
C ARG A 372 0.21 10.92 -3.66
N GLU A 373 -0.91 11.27 -3.02
CA GLU A 373 -2.23 11.13 -3.62
C GLU A 373 -2.60 12.48 -4.22
N ALA A 374 -2.60 12.56 -5.56
CA ALA A 374 -2.77 13.79 -6.32
C ALA A 374 -4.12 13.80 -7.04
N THR A 375 -4.90 14.86 -6.86
CA THR A 375 -6.16 15.09 -7.59
C THR A 375 -5.92 16.13 -8.66
N LEU A 376 -6.07 15.73 -9.95
CA LEU A 376 -5.96 16.62 -11.10
C LEU A 376 -7.08 17.67 -11.06
N LYS A 377 -6.72 18.93 -11.34
CA LYS A 377 -7.66 20.05 -11.33
C LYS A 377 -8.14 20.35 -12.76
N ASN A 378 -9.40 20.04 -13.04
CA ASN A 378 -10.12 20.42 -14.29
C ASN A 378 -9.34 20.18 -15.59
N THR A 379 -8.42 19.21 -15.61
CA THR A 379 -7.55 18.93 -16.75
C THR A 379 -7.62 17.46 -17.11
N SER A 380 -7.73 17.18 -18.41
CA SER A 380 -7.51 15.86 -18.96
C SER A 380 -6.03 15.71 -19.32
N LEU A 381 -5.43 14.57 -19.03
CA LEU A 381 -4.18 14.16 -19.66
C LEU A 381 -4.46 13.86 -21.16
N PRO A 382 -3.43 13.72 -22.01
CA PRO A 382 -3.62 13.33 -23.41
C PRO A 382 -4.39 12.02 -23.60
N TRP A 383 -4.47 11.21 -22.54
CA TRP A 383 -5.22 9.96 -22.46
C TRP A 383 -6.28 10.01 -21.36
N GLU A 384 -7.35 9.24 -21.55
CA GLU A 384 -8.41 9.13 -20.55
C GLU A 384 -7.94 8.44 -19.28
N LEU A 385 -8.29 9.05 -18.16
CA LEU A 385 -8.09 8.49 -16.81
C LEU A 385 -9.42 8.04 -16.22
N PRO A 386 -9.45 6.91 -15.50
CA PRO A 386 -10.69 6.43 -14.87
C PRO A 386 -11.11 7.24 -13.63
N THR A 387 -10.22 8.06 -13.09
CA THR A 387 -10.46 8.94 -11.94
C THR A 387 -9.53 10.15 -12.00
N PRO A 388 -9.97 11.32 -11.52
CA PRO A 388 -9.08 12.48 -11.41
C PRO A 388 -8.04 12.35 -10.28
N THR A 389 -8.22 11.40 -9.36
CA THR A 389 -7.28 11.19 -8.24
C THR A 389 -6.39 9.99 -8.54
N LEU A 390 -5.09 10.24 -8.58
CA LEU A 390 -4.03 9.27 -8.85
C LEU A 390 -3.09 9.19 -7.66
N ARG A 391 -2.45 8.05 -7.51
CA ARG A 391 -1.35 7.87 -6.59
C ARG A 391 -0.04 7.88 -7.35
N GLY A 392 1.02 8.33 -6.71
CA GLY A 392 2.34 8.40 -7.31
C GLY A 392 3.41 8.63 -6.27
N HIS A 393 4.61 8.87 -6.75
CA HIS A 393 5.78 9.08 -5.92
C HIS A 393 6.54 10.33 -6.35
N GLU A 394 7.11 11.02 -5.41
CA GLU A 394 7.93 12.21 -5.65
C GLU A 394 9.30 11.99 -5.03
N PHE A 395 10.36 12.21 -5.83
CA PHE A 395 11.75 12.06 -5.38
C PHE A 395 12.64 12.97 -6.20
N HIS A 396 13.01 14.12 -5.66
CA HIS A 396 13.85 15.07 -6.38
C HIS A 396 14.66 15.98 -5.45
N TRP A 397 15.79 16.45 -5.99
CA TRP A 397 16.72 17.40 -5.34
C TRP A 397 16.56 18.81 -5.87
N SER A 398 15.84 18.99 -6.96
CA SER A 398 15.60 20.27 -7.61
C SER A 398 14.36 20.97 -7.07
N GLU A 399 14.25 22.24 -7.38
CA GLU A 399 13.07 23.07 -7.17
C GLU A 399 12.81 23.90 -8.41
N MET A 400 11.56 24.01 -8.86
CA MET A 400 11.15 24.84 -9.97
C MET A 400 10.65 26.18 -9.43
N GLU A 401 11.40 27.25 -9.73
CA GLU A 401 10.99 28.62 -9.49
C GLU A 401 10.25 29.14 -10.73
N LEU A 402 8.95 29.35 -10.59
CA LEU A 402 8.11 29.86 -11.68
C LEU A 402 8.15 31.40 -11.70
N HIS A 403 8.40 32.00 -12.85
CA HIS A 403 8.47 33.46 -13.05
C HIS A 403 7.15 34.06 -13.51
N GLU A 404 6.14 33.20 -13.72
CA GLU A 404 4.76 33.54 -14.05
C GLU A 404 3.78 32.73 -13.21
N ASN A 405 2.55 33.19 -13.14
CA ASN A 405 1.52 32.51 -12.36
C ASN A 405 0.81 31.47 -13.26
N TYR A 406 1.09 30.20 -13.03
CA TYR A 406 0.46 29.08 -13.72
C TYR A 406 -0.60 28.42 -12.86
N PRO A 407 -1.77 28.04 -13.40
CA PRO A 407 -2.70 27.19 -12.70
C PRO A 407 -2.03 25.87 -12.30
N PRO A 408 -2.25 25.38 -11.06
CA PRO A 408 -1.66 24.11 -10.63
C PRO A 408 -2.30 22.93 -11.38
N LEU A 409 -1.48 21.94 -11.72
CA LEU A 409 -1.93 20.69 -12.34
C LEU A 409 -2.76 19.84 -11.38
N TYR A 410 -2.33 19.77 -10.13
CA TYR A 410 -2.97 18.93 -9.12
C TYR A 410 -2.93 19.58 -7.72
N SER A 411 -3.87 19.13 -6.87
CA SER A 411 -3.76 19.24 -5.42
C SER A 411 -3.39 17.87 -4.84
N TYR A 412 -2.57 17.86 -3.81
CA TYR A 412 -2.14 16.63 -3.15
C TYR A 412 -2.01 16.83 -1.64
N THR A 413 -2.09 15.72 -0.90
CA THR A 413 -1.85 15.72 0.54
C THR A 413 -0.39 15.38 0.80
N ASN A 414 0.30 16.22 1.54
CA ASN A 414 1.68 15.98 1.96
C ASN A 414 1.75 14.97 3.12
N ARG A 415 2.97 14.64 3.58
CA ARG A 415 3.18 13.71 4.70
C ARG A 415 2.53 14.15 6.02
N ASN A 416 2.36 15.46 6.22
CA ASN A 416 1.76 16.03 7.42
C ASN A 416 0.23 16.06 7.36
N GLY A 417 -0.38 15.58 6.27
CA GLY A 417 -1.83 15.65 6.05
C GLY A 417 -2.32 17.00 5.53
N GLU A 418 -1.41 17.94 5.20
CA GLU A 418 -1.75 19.26 4.70
C GLU A 418 -1.99 19.24 3.19
N MET A 419 -2.99 19.98 2.73
CA MET A 419 -3.28 20.15 1.31
C MET A 419 -2.29 21.12 0.68
N SER A 420 -1.61 20.65 -0.36
CA SER A 420 -0.69 21.42 -1.18
C SER A 420 -1.11 21.40 -2.65
N GLN A 421 -0.60 22.35 -3.42
CA GLN A 421 -0.81 22.40 -4.87
C GLN A 421 0.55 22.28 -5.56
N GLY A 422 0.58 21.70 -6.75
CA GLY A 422 1.83 21.52 -7.49
C GLY A 422 1.61 21.27 -8.97
N GLY A 423 2.75 21.22 -9.65
CA GLY A 423 2.78 21.18 -11.09
C GLY A 423 2.16 22.42 -11.75
N ILE A 424 2.13 22.42 -13.07
CA ILE A 424 1.53 23.49 -13.87
C ILE A 424 0.57 22.90 -14.91
N CYS A 425 -0.48 23.65 -15.22
CA CYS A 425 -1.34 23.43 -16.36
C CYS A 425 -1.39 24.74 -17.17
N HIS A 426 -0.79 24.74 -18.36
CA HIS A 426 -0.74 25.89 -19.24
C HIS A 426 -1.15 25.47 -20.66
N GLY A 427 -2.41 25.74 -21.01
CA GLY A 427 -2.97 25.27 -22.28
C GLY A 427 -2.87 23.75 -22.45
N ASN A 428 -2.11 23.34 -23.45
CA ASN A 428 -1.80 21.94 -23.78
C ASN A 428 -0.62 21.35 -22.97
N ILE A 429 0.03 22.14 -22.10
CA ILE A 429 1.17 21.69 -21.28
C ILE A 429 0.71 21.30 -19.88
N LYS A 430 1.01 20.10 -19.46
CA LYS A 430 0.76 19.56 -18.12
C LYS A 430 2.07 19.01 -17.60
N ALA A 431 2.60 19.60 -16.53
CA ALA A 431 3.91 19.19 -16.00
C ALA A 431 4.00 19.32 -14.47
N GLY A 432 4.79 18.46 -13.84
CA GLY A 432 5.01 18.52 -12.39
C GLY A 432 6.05 17.52 -11.91
N TYR A 433 6.32 17.51 -10.59
CA TYR A 433 7.35 16.63 -10.03
C TYR A 433 6.85 15.22 -9.70
N ILE A 434 5.54 15.03 -9.46
CA ILE A 434 5.00 13.74 -9.07
C ILE A 434 5.00 12.79 -10.26
N HIS A 435 5.61 11.62 -10.09
CA HIS A 435 5.49 10.49 -11.01
C HIS A 435 4.17 9.78 -10.73
N LEU A 436 3.20 9.96 -11.60
CA LEU A 436 1.85 9.44 -11.42
C LEU A 436 1.73 8.00 -11.93
N TYR A 437 0.99 7.17 -11.17
CA TYR A 437 0.68 5.81 -11.56
C TYR A 437 -0.81 5.68 -11.92
N TRP A 438 -1.14 5.16 -13.12
CA TRP A 438 -2.52 5.06 -13.62
C TRP A 438 -2.90 3.71 -14.21
N ALA A 439 -1.96 2.78 -14.37
CA ALA A 439 -2.23 1.47 -14.99
C ALA A 439 -3.21 0.61 -14.17
N HIS A 440 -3.03 0.58 -12.87
CA HIS A 440 -3.94 -0.05 -11.92
C HIS A 440 -4.26 0.98 -10.85
N ILE A 441 -5.35 1.69 -11.04
CA ILE A 441 -5.85 2.55 -9.98
C ILE A 441 -6.51 1.61 -8.99
N PRO A 442 -6.05 1.54 -7.73
CA PRO A 442 -6.83 0.89 -6.71
C PRO A 442 -8.22 1.52 -6.88
N LYS A 443 -9.26 0.73 -7.22
CA LYS A 443 -10.59 1.20 -6.86
C LYS A 443 -10.35 1.65 -5.44
N LYS A 444 -10.36 2.98 -5.17
CA LYS A 444 -10.33 3.43 -3.80
C LYS A 444 -11.10 2.33 -3.10
N MET A 445 -10.48 1.52 -2.22
CA MET A 445 -11.21 1.15 -1.04
C MET A 445 -11.53 2.53 -0.55
N GLY A 446 -12.61 3.02 -1.06
CA GLY A 446 -13.04 4.33 -0.74
C GLY A 446 -12.95 4.27 0.76
N THR A 447 -12.31 5.17 1.42
CA THR A 447 -13.11 5.69 2.53
C THR A 447 -14.46 5.42 2.03
N PRO A 448 -15.13 4.31 2.47
CA PRO A 448 -16.20 3.77 1.68
C PRO A 448 -16.94 4.98 1.16
N HIS A 449 -16.65 5.29 -0.12
CA HIS A 449 -17.45 6.27 -0.80
C HIS A 449 -18.74 5.50 -0.86
N LEU A 450 -19.41 5.58 0.24
CA LEU A 450 -20.82 5.52 0.26
C LEU A 450 -21.20 6.12 -1.07
N ALA A 451 -21.50 5.24 -2.04
CA ALA A 451 -22.12 5.63 -3.27
C ALA A 451 -23.18 6.66 -2.93
N SER A 452 -23.42 7.62 -3.77
CA SER A 452 -24.40 8.69 -3.58
C SER A 452 -25.88 8.22 -3.60
N SER A 453 -26.13 6.98 -3.23
CA SER A 453 -27.32 6.45 -2.55
C SER A 453 -26.85 5.82 -1.24
N ARG A 454 -26.25 6.65 -0.39
CA ARG A 454 -25.74 6.25 0.91
C ARG A 454 -26.93 5.96 1.81
N HIS A 455 -27.16 4.69 2.06
CA HIS A 455 -27.79 4.36 3.32
C HIS A 455 -26.79 4.78 4.41
N GLN A 456 -27.07 5.92 5.03
CA GLN A 456 -26.37 6.37 6.22
C GLN A 456 -26.47 5.22 7.22
N GLY A 457 -25.36 4.73 7.75
CA GLY A 457 -25.36 3.67 8.74
C GLY A 457 -26.23 4.09 9.92
N ARG A 458 -26.75 3.12 10.64
CA ARG A 458 -27.75 3.35 11.71
C ARG A 458 -27.28 2.66 12.96
N ILE A 459 -27.64 3.20 14.10
CA ILE A 459 -27.30 2.65 15.39
C ILE A 459 -28.58 2.24 16.14
N LEU A 460 -28.61 0.99 16.55
CA LEU A 460 -29.61 0.43 17.44
C LEU A 460 -28.94 0.19 18.79
N LEU A 461 -29.22 1.03 19.76
CA LEU A 461 -28.65 0.93 21.10
C LEU A 461 -29.59 0.12 21.99
N LEU A 462 -29.18 -1.05 22.41
CA LEU A 462 -29.88 -1.88 23.39
C LEU A 462 -29.32 -1.58 24.78
N ASN A 463 -30.13 -1.02 25.66
CA ASN A 463 -29.76 -0.74 27.05
C ASN A 463 -30.68 -1.46 28.03
N GLY A 464 -30.11 -2.06 29.07
CA GLY A 464 -30.82 -2.81 30.11
C GLY A 464 -29.84 -3.45 31.09
N ALA A 465 -30.33 -3.98 32.19
CA ALA A 465 -29.53 -4.58 33.23
C ALA A 465 -28.74 -5.82 32.76
N SER A 466 -27.74 -6.22 33.52
CA SER A 466 -27.05 -7.51 33.32
C SER A 466 -28.10 -8.63 33.33
N SER A 467 -27.91 -9.64 32.48
CA SER A 467 -28.81 -10.78 32.30
C SER A 467 -30.25 -10.45 31.86
N SER A 468 -30.53 -9.20 31.43
CA SER A 468 -31.81 -8.85 30.83
C SER A 468 -32.04 -9.41 29.41
N GLY A 469 -31.06 -10.13 28.83
CA GLY A 469 -31.19 -10.75 27.50
C GLY A 469 -30.75 -9.88 26.32
N LYS A 470 -30.09 -8.75 26.52
CA LYS A 470 -29.60 -7.84 25.48
C LYS A 470 -28.73 -8.53 24.43
N THR A 471 -27.73 -9.28 24.86
CA THR A 471 -26.76 -9.92 23.97
C THR A 471 -27.43 -10.97 23.08
N SER A 472 -28.33 -11.79 23.64
CA SER A 472 -29.13 -12.77 22.87
C SER A 472 -30.07 -12.06 21.88
N LEU A 473 -30.71 -10.96 22.31
CA LEU A 473 -31.53 -10.12 21.44
C LEU A 473 -30.72 -9.49 20.31
N ALA A 474 -29.52 -8.99 20.61
CA ALA A 474 -28.61 -8.39 19.61
C ALA A 474 -28.25 -9.37 18.49
N HIS A 475 -27.84 -10.59 18.87
CA HIS A 475 -27.49 -11.65 17.91
C HIS A 475 -28.70 -12.15 17.13
N ALA A 476 -29.85 -12.36 17.78
CA ALA A 476 -31.08 -12.73 17.08
C ALA A 476 -31.54 -11.65 16.10
N PHE A 477 -31.45 -10.39 16.48
CA PHE A 477 -31.77 -9.26 15.59
C PHE A 477 -30.79 -9.15 14.42
N GLN A 478 -29.51 -9.42 14.65
CA GLN A 478 -28.48 -9.43 13.59
C GLN A 478 -28.85 -10.39 12.45
N GLN A 479 -29.38 -11.56 12.79
CA GLN A 479 -29.81 -12.57 11.79
C GLN A 479 -31.01 -12.11 10.95
N LEU A 480 -31.85 -11.23 11.49
CA LEU A 480 -33.03 -10.71 10.82
C LEU A 480 -32.79 -9.36 10.12
N CYS A 481 -31.65 -8.73 10.37
CA CYS A 481 -31.38 -7.37 9.90
C CYS A 481 -31.31 -7.33 8.37
N PRO A 482 -32.09 -6.45 7.69
CA PRO A 482 -32.14 -6.39 6.23
C PRO A 482 -30.90 -5.76 5.58
N SER A 483 -29.95 -5.31 6.38
CA SER A 483 -28.72 -4.64 5.93
C SER A 483 -27.50 -5.25 6.63
N PRO A 484 -26.30 -5.13 6.07
CA PRO A 484 -25.07 -5.55 6.74
C PRO A 484 -24.98 -4.94 8.14
N SER A 485 -24.89 -5.78 9.16
CA SER A 485 -24.97 -5.37 10.55
C SER A 485 -23.82 -5.92 11.38
N MET A 486 -23.43 -5.17 12.42
CA MET A 486 -22.37 -5.49 13.35
C MET A 486 -22.90 -5.41 14.78
N VAL A 487 -22.65 -6.44 15.59
CA VAL A 487 -22.94 -6.40 17.03
C VAL A 487 -21.70 -5.89 17.75
N PHE A 488 -21.89 -4.80 18.49
CA PHE A 488 -20.89 -4.24 19.39
C PHE A 488 -21.37 -4.46 20.83
N SER A 489 -20.63 -5.27 21.59
CA SER A 489 -20.87 -5.44 23.02
C SER A 489 -19.66 -4.98 23.81
N ILE A 490 -19.89 -4.22 24.89
CA ILE A 490 -18.81 -3.75 25.76
C ILE A 490 -18.06 -4.92 26.39
N ASP A 491 -18.72 -6.04 26.66
CA ASP A 491 -18.13 -7.25 27.19
C ASP A 491 -17.09 -7.88 26.24
N LEU A 492 -17.17 -7.63 24.93
CA LEU A 492 -16.18 -8.07 23.93
C LEU A 492 -14.93 -7.19 23.93
N PHE A 493 -15.02 -5.95 24.41
CA PHE A 493 -13.86 -5.05 24.53
C PHE A 493 -13.05 -5.31 25.80
N LEU A 494 -13.65 -5.89 26.85
CA LEU A 494 -12.96 -6.20 28.10
C LEU A 494 -11.75 -7.13 27.95
N PRO A 495 -11.79 -8.23 27.16
CA PRO A 495 -10.63 -9.11 26.97
C PRO A 495 -9.46 -8.47 26.22
N ILE A 496 -9.71 -7.43 25.41
CA ILE A 496 -8.68 -6.73 24.62
C ILE A 496 -7.76 -5.91 25.54
N CYS A 497 -8.19 -5.57 26.74
CA CYS A 497 -7.43 -4.76 27.69
C CYS A 497 -6.44 -5.54 28.57
N GLY A 498 -6.28 -6.84 28.39
CA GLY A 498 -5.10 -7.62 28.83
C GLY A 498 -4.91 -7.82 30.31
N SER A 499 -5.94 -7.94 31.15
CA SER A 499 -5.84 -8.38 32.53
C SER A 499 -7.16 -8.94 33.07
N ASP A 500 -7.14 -9.57 34.24
CA ASP A 500 -8.33 -10.25 34.77
C ASP A 500 -9.57 -9.33 34.77
N LYS A 501 -10.74 -9.93 34.50
CA LYS A 501 -12.02 -9.20 34.43
C LYS A 501 -12.33 -8.33 35.66
N GLN A 502 -11.91 -8.70 36.84
CA GLN A 502 -12.14 -7.96 38.10
C GLN A 502 -11.30 -6.68 38.14
N SER A 503 -10.06 -6.76 37.70
CA SER A 503 -9.14 -5.61 37.64
C SER A 503 -9.63 -4.55 36.65
N VAL A 504 -10.13 -4.99 35.49
CA VAL A 504 -10.64 -4.09 34.41
C VAL A 504 -11.97 -3.43 34.82
N THR A 505 -12.89 -4.17 35.45
CA THR A 505 -14.15 -3.62 35.94
C THR A 505 -13.91 -2.53 37.00
N LYS A 506 -13.00 -2.77 37.94
CA LYS A 506 -12.61 -1.79 38.96
C LYS A 506 -11.92 -0.56 38.33
N THR A 507 -11.10 -0.76 37.32
CA THR A 507 -10.44 0.32 36.56
C THR A 507 -11.43 1.17 35.77
N ILE A 508 -12.52 0.58 35.24
CA ILE A 508 -13.58 1.33 34.55
C ILE A 508 -14.34 2.22 35.52
N ASP A 509 -14.66 1.71 36.71
CA ASP A 509 -15.36 2.48 37.73
C ASP A 509 -14.50 3.62 38.32
N ASP A 510 -13.20 3.38 38.52
CA ASP A 510 -12.28 4.33 39.14
C ASP A 510 -11.68 5.38 38.17
N THR A 511 -11.45 5.02 36.90
CA THR A 511 -10.67 5.85 35.94
C THR A 511 -11.46 6.46 34.79
N LYS A 512 -12.70 6.08 34.57
CA LYS A 512 -13.65 6.71 33.61
C LYS A 512 -13.23 6.76 32.14
N LEU A 513 -12.29 5.90 31.61
CA LEU A 513 -11.79 6.54 30.43
C LEU A 513 -11.51 5.75 29.17
N PRO A 514 -10.40 5.13 28.87
CA PRO A 514 -10.08 4.87 27.45
C PRO A 514 -10.97 3.82 26.81
N LEU A 515 -11.50 2.87 27.59
CA LEU A 515 -12.27 1.74 27.06
C LEU A 515 -13.65 2.13 26.56
N VAL A 516 -14.40 2.91 27.34
CA VAL A 516 -15.75 3.37 26.95
C VAL A 516 -15.66 4.32 25.79
N GLU A 517 -14.68 5.21 25.78
CA GLU A 517 -14.43 6.13 24.69
C GLU A 517 -14.04 5.41 23.39
N ALA A 518 -13.18 4.39 23.48
CA ALA A 518 -12.79 3.56 22.34
C ALA A 518 -13.99 2.76 21.80
N PHE A 519 -14.81 2.22 22.70
CA PHE A 519 -16.04 1.52 22.35
C PHE A 519 -17.02 2.43 21.60
N HIS A 520 -17.30 3.62 22.11
CA HIS A 520 -18.17 4.62 21.46
C HIS A 520 -17.60 5.11 20.14
N ALA A 521 -16.27 5.32 20.05
CA ALA A 521 -15.59 5.67 18.81
C ALA A 521 -15.72 4.57 17.76
N GLY A 522 -15.60 3.29 18.17
CA GLY A 522 -15.82 2.12 17.31
C GLY A 522 -17.23 2.04 16.74
N ILE A 523 -18.26 2.25 17.57
CA ILE A 523 -19.66 2.32 17.13
C ILE A 523 -19.85 3.43 16.08
N ALA A 524 -19.32 4.62 16.37
CA ALA A 524 -19.43 5.75 15.45
C ALA A 524 -18.70 5.50 14.12
N ALA A 525 -17.51 4.89 14.16
CA ALA A 525 -16.73 4.56 12.98
C ALA A 525 -17.44 3.53 12.09
N ALA A 526 -17.97 2.45 12.67
CA ALA A 526 -18.70 1.42 11.96
C ALA A 526 -19.99 1.97 11.31
N ALA A 527 -20.73 2.82 12.03
CA ALA A 527 -21.92 3.45 11.49
C ALA A 527 -21.59 4.46 10.38
N ARG A 528 -20.51 5.26 10.50
CA ARG A 528 -20.05 6.14 9.41
C ARG A 528 -19.62 5.34 8.18
N ALA A 529 -19.15 4.12 8.37
CA ALA A 529 -18.84 3.20 7.29
C ALA A 529 -20.09 2.60 6.59
N GLY A 530 -21.29 2.89 7.08
CA GLY A 530 -22.57 2.46 6.48
C GLY A 530 -23.17 1.20 7.09
N ALA A 531 -22.57 0.63 8.15
CA ALA A 531 -23.11 -0.54 8.83
C ALA A 531 -24.31 -0.17 9.72
N VAL A 532 -25.23 -1.11 9.89
CA VAL A 532 -26.17 -1.10 10.99
C VAL A 532 -25.44 -1.61 12.24
N VAL A 533 -25.23 -0.75 13.22
CA VAL A 533 -24.57 -1.12 14.47
C VAL A 533 -25.62 -1.46 15.52
N ILE A 534 -25.57 -2.67 16.04
CA ILE A 534 -26.39 -3.12 17.17
C ILE A 534 -25.47 -3.05 18.40
N ALA A 535 -25.64 -2.00 19.19
CA ALA A 535 -24.80 -1.78 20.37
C ALA A 535 -25.48 -2.37 21.61
N ASP A 536 -24.92 -3.43 22.14
CA ASP A 536 -25.26 -4.01 23.43
C ASP A 536 -24.44 -3.28 24.52
N HIS A 537 -25.09 -2.40 25.24
CA HIS A 537 -24.45 -1.55 26.21
C HIS A 537 -25.18 -1.58 27.55
N VAL A 538 -24.43 -1.30 28.59
CA VAL A 538 -24.94 -1.04 29.94
C VAL A 538 -24.59 0.41 30.24
N ILE A 539 -25.48 1.31 29.84
CA ILE A 539 -25.34 2.74 30.17
C ILE A 539 -25.99 2.91 31.54
N GLY A 540 -25.17 2.74 32.57
CA GLY A 540 -25.62 2.83 33.94
C GLY A 540 -25.91 4.26 34.43
N GLU A 541 -25.82 4.49 35.73
CA GLU A 541 -26.08 5.75 36.45
C GLU A 541 -25.31 6.98 35.92
N ASN A 542 -24.44 6.77 34.90
CA ASN A 542 -23.60 7.82 34.38
C ASN A 542 -24.15 8.39 33.05
N ALA A 543 -25.03 9.37 33.15
CA ALA A 543 -25.54 10.12 32.01
C ALA A 543 -24.42 10.67 31.08
N ALA A 544 -23.17 10.79 31.58
CA ALA A 544 -22.03 11.22 30.82
C ALA A 544 -21.65 10.23 29.70
N TRP A 545 -21.84 8.93 29.89
CA TRP A 545 -21.57 7.92 28.86
C TRP A 545 -22.56 8.04 27.68
N PHE A 546 -23.83 8.29 27.99
CA PHE A 546 -24.84 8.50 26.95
C PHE A 546 -24.60 9.80 26.17
N LEU A 547 -24.17 10.86 26.86
CA LEU A 547 -23.81 12.12 26.25
C LEU A 547 -22.55 11.99 25.35
N ASP A 548 -21.51 11.27 25.81
CA ASP A 548 -20.32 11.01 25.01
C ASP A 548 -20.66 10.21 23.75
N LEU A 549 -21.47 9.14 23.87
CA LEU A 549 -21.94 8.38 22.72
C LEU A 549 -22.68 9.29 21.72
N LYS A 550 -23.66 10.07 22.16
CA LYS A 550 -24.41 11.01 21.30
C LYS A 550 -23.50 12.03 20.64
N THR A 551 -22.54 12.57 21.38
CA THR A 551 -21.58 13.55 20.84
C THR A 551 -20.74 12.95 19.73
N ARG A 552 -20.25 11.73 19.90
CA ARG A 552 -19.45 11.02 18.89
C ARG A 552 -20.27 10.59 17.67
N LEU A 553 -21.54 10.27 17.85
CA LEU A 553 -22.44 9.91 16.77
C LEU A 553 -22.81 11.12 15.88
N GLY A 554 -22.96 12.32 16.46
CA GLY A 554 -23.34 13.53 15.73
C GLY A 554 -24.71 13.38 15.07
N SER A 555 -24.78 13.50 13.73
CA SER A 555 -26.04 13.39 12.96
C SER A 555 -26.40 11.97 12.52
N LEU A 556 -25.68 10.95 12.98
CA LEU A 556 -25.98 9.55 12.62
C LEU A 556 -27.32 9.11 13.24
N PRO A 557 -28.19 8.39 12.48
CA PRO A 557 -29.47 7.89 12.99
C PRO A 557 -29.26 6.91 14.15
N LEU A 558 -29.79 7.26 15.30
CA LEU A 558 -29.79 6.47 16.53
C LEU A 558 -31.19 6.10 16.93
N LYS A 559 -31.45 4.83 17.25
CA LYS A 559 -32.62 4.35 17.96
C LYS A 559 -32.23 3.71 19.26
N THR A 560 -32.81 4.12 20.34
CA THR A 560 -32.58 3.63 21.70
C THR A 560 -33.70 2.66 22.10
N VAL A 561 -33.33 1.49 22.54
CA VAL A 561 -34.22 0.40 22.94
C VAL A 561 -34.03 0.10 24.43
N LYS A 562 -35.10 0.24 25.19
CA LYS A 562 -35.17 -0.22 26.56
C LYS A 562 -35.43 -1.71 26.60
N VAL A 563 -34.46 -2.48 27.13
CA VAL A 563 -34.60 -3.94 27.29
C VAL A 563 -35.01 -4.23 28.72
N LEU A 564 -36.25 -4.66 28.88
CA LEU A 564 -36.85 -5.01 30.17
C LEU A 564 -36.81 -6.51 30.43
N CYS A 565 -36.71 -6.88 31.71
CA CYS A 565 -36.80 -8.25 32.18
C CYS A 565 -37.36 -8.24 33.59
N ARG A 566 -38.37 -9.09 33.85
CA ARG A 566 -38.92 -9.24 35.22
C ARG A 566 -37.83 -9.67 36.18
N LYS A 567 -37.87 -9.14 37.43
CA LYS A 567 -36.83 -9.37 38.43
C LYS A 567 -36.61 -10.86 38.78
N ASP A 568 -37.71 -11.65 38.82
CA ASP A 568 -37.64 -13.09 39.09
C ASP A 568 -36.89 -13.85 37.97
N ILE A 569 -37.14 -13.49 36.72
CA ILE A 569 -36.48 -14.06 35.52
C ILE A 569 -35.02 -13.59 35.45
N LEU A 570 -34.75 -12.32 35.74
CA LEU A 570 -33.41 -11.75 35.78
C LEU A 570 -32.52 -12.48 36.78
N VAL A 571 -33.04 -12.70 38.01
CA VAL A 571 -32.34 -13.46 39.06
C VAL A 571 -32.08 -14.91 38.59
N SER A 572 -33.08 -15.57 38.03
CA SER A 572 -32.92 -16.93 37.49
C SER A 572 -31.84 -17.01 36.41
N ARG A 573 -31.84 -16.07 35.46
CA ARG A 573 -30.84 -16.02 34.39
C ARG A 573 -29.42 -15.72 34.92
N GLU A 574 -29.29 -14.78 35.89
CA GLU A 574 -28.00 -14.47 36.50
C GLU A 574 -27.46 -15.65 37.29
N THR A 575 -28.31 -16.37 38.01
CA THR A 575 -27.91 -17.58 38.80
C THR A 575 -27.40 -18.70 37.90
N ASN A 576 -28.00 -18.90 36.74
CA ASN A 576 -27.65 -19.97 35.79
C ASN A 576 -26.54 -19.58 34.79
N ARG A 577 -25.93 -18.43 34.98
CA ARG A 577 -24.91 -17.92 34.04
C ARG A 577 -23.61 -18.72 34.16
N GLN A 578 -23.03 -19.12 33.00
CA GLN A 578 -21.83 -19.97 32.94
C GLN A 578 -20.55 -19.21 32.51
N ASP A 579 -20.70 -18.01 31.98
CA ASP A 579 -19.59 -17.21 31.40
C ASP A 579 -18.84 -16.36 32.46
N ARG A 580 -19.41 -16.17 33.63
CA ARG A 580 -18.79 -15.49 34.80
C ARG A 580 -19.44 -15.92 36.10
N LEU A 581 -18.86 -15.51 37.23
CA LEU A 581 -19.48 -15.69 38.54
C LEU A 581 -20.78 -14.87 38.65
N PRO A 582 -21.90 -15.45 39.09
CA PRO A 582 -23.16 -14.75 39.27
C PRO A 582 -23.05 -13.61 40.29
N ASP A 583 -23.56 -12.44 39.92
CA ASP A 583 -23.67 -11.29 40.85
C ASP A 583 -25.10 -10.72 40.79
N ILE A 584 -25.99 -11.39 41.56
CA ILE A 584 -27.42 -11.09 41.62
C ILE A 584 -27.66 -9.68 42.17
N LEU A 585 -26.90 -9.28 43.19
CA LEU A 585 -27.06 -7.97 43.81
C LEU A 585 -26.70 -6.83 42.84
N HIS A 586 -25.65 -7.03 42.05
CA HIS A 586 -25.25 -6.07 41.02
C HIS A 586 -26.32 -5.97 39.92
N ALA A 587 -26.81 -7.10 39.41
CA ALA A 587 -27.85 -7.13 38.39
C ALA A 587 -29.16 -6.44 38.83
N LEU A 588 -29.59 -6.65 40.08
CA LEU A 588 -30.79 -5.99 40.64
C LEU A 588 -30.59 -4.49 40.85
N ARG A 589 -29.43 -4.06 41.33
CA ARG A 589 -29.12 -2.61 41.48
C ARG A 589 -29.06 -1.92 40.12
N GLN A 590 -28.47 -2.57 39.14
CA GLN A 590 -28.51 -2.04 37.76
C GLN A 590 -29.93 -1.88 37.25
N ASP A 591 -30.81 -2.87 37.47
CA ASP A 591 -32.17 -2.83 36.98
C ASP A 591 -32.95 -1.64 37.54
N GLU A 592 -32.64 -1.19 38.75
CA GLU A 592 -33.27 -0.04 39.40
C GLU A 592 -32.84 1.31 38.84
N SER A 593 -31.59 1.45 38.37
CA SER A 593 -31.03 2.77 37.98
C SER A 593 -30.62 2.89 36.52
N ILE A 594 -30.47 1.78 35.77
CA ILE A 594 -29.89 1.76 34.41
C ILE A 594 -30.69 2.57 33.38
N HIS A 595 -31.93 2.85 33.67
CA HIS A 595 -32.84 3.59 32.78
C HIS A 595 -33.02 5.07 33.16
N ASP A 596 -32.41 5.50 34.26
CA ASP A 596 -32.59 6.86 34.76
C ASP A 596 -31.92 7.88 33.83
N GLY A 597 -32.67 8.94 33.50
CA GLY A 597 -32.17 10.02 32.65
C GLY A 597 -32.03 9.68 31.15
N ILE A 598 -32.45 8.49 30.71
CA ILE A 598 -32.40 8.08 29.30
C ILE A 598 -33.81 8.09 28.70
N SER A 599 -33.98 8.78 27.60
CA SER A 599 -35.19 8.72 26.77
C SER A 599 -35.03 7.61 25.73
N TYR A 600 -36.02 6.72 25.66
CA TYR A 600 -36.03 5.59 24.75
C TYR A 600 -37.02 5.76 23.62
N ASP A 601 -36.66 5.33 22.42
CA ASP A 601 -37.56 5.28 21.25
C ASP A 601 -38.47 4.06 21.28
N LEU A 602 -37.97 2.93 21.82
CA LEU A 602 -38.70 1.65 21.84
C LEU A 602 -38.44 0.90 23.16
N GLU A 603 -39.37 0.01 23.50
CA GLU A 603 -39.25 -0.91 24.63
C GLU A 603 -39.52 -2.35 24.16
N ILE A 604 -38.73 -3.29 24.71
CA ILE A 604 -38.83 -4.74 24.48
C ILE A 604 -38.71 -5.43 25.83
N ASP A 605 -39.69 -6.26 26.16
CA ASP A 605 -39.68 -7.14 27.32
C ASP A 605 -39.24 -8.56 26.90
N THR A 606 -38.16 -9.04 27.50
CA THR A 606 -37.58 -10.34 27.24
C THR A 606 -37.98 -11.43 28.23
N SER A 607 -38.88 -11.13 29.15
CA SER A 607 -39.23 -12.04 30.27
C SER A 607 -39.83 -13.36 29.81
N GLU A 608 -40.78 -13.32 28.87
CA GLU A 608 -41.60 -14.48 28.49
C GLU A 608 -41.39 -14.96 27.06
N ASN A 609 -40.73 -14.14 26.22
CA ASN A 609 -40.52 -14.45 24.80
C ASN A 609 -39.10 -14.91 24.51
N SER A 610 -38.94 -15.71 23.47
CA SER A 610 -37.61 -16.07 22.98
C SER A 610 -36.90 -14.86 22.37
N SER A 611 -35.56 -14.92 22.27
CA SER A 611 -34.75 -13.86 21.66
C SER A 611 -35.16 -13.60 20.20
N GLU A 612 -35.55 -14.64 19.46
CA GLU A 612 -36.01 -14.56 18.06
C GLU A 612 -37.36 -13.84 17.95
N THR A 613 -38.31 -14.15 18.86
CA THR A 613 -39.62 -13.48 18.90
C THR A 613 -39.46 -11.99 19.27
N CYS A 614 -38.60 -11.70 20.26
CA CYS A 614 -38.29 -10.33 20.62
C CYS A 614 -37.63 -9.55 19.47
N ALA A 615 -36.69 -10.20 18.77
CA ALA A 615 -35.99 -9.63 17.60
C ALA A 615 -36.95 -9.35 16.44
N GLN A 616 -37.88 -10.25 16.15
CA GLN A 616 -38.90 -10.04 15.11
C GLN A 616 -39.86 -8.90 15.47
N THR A 617 -40.24 -8.79 16.74
CA THR A 617 -41.06 -7.72 17.23
C THR A 617 -40.34 -6.35 17.10
N LEU A 618 -39.06 -6.34 17.44
CA LEU A 618 -38.22 -5.14 17.33
C LEU A 618 -38.08 -4.71 15.86
N LEU A 619 -37.81 -5.64 14.96
CA LEU A 619 -37.70 -5.39 13.51
C LEU A 619 -39.00 -4.77 12.97
N ASN A 620 -40.15 -5.36 13.31
CA ASN A 620 -41.45 -4.85 12.87
C ASN A 620 -41.69 -3.39 13.34
N LYS A 621 -41.38 -3.09 14.61
CA LYS A 621 -41.47 -1.71 15.14
C LYS A 621 -40.52 -0.74 14.43
N LEU A 622 -39.31 -1.18 14.09
CA LEU A 622 -38.32 -0.35 13.38
C LEU A 622 -38.72 -0.08 11.92
N LEU A 623 -39.32 -1.07 11.25
CA LEU A 623 -39.89 -0.91 9.90
C LEU A 623 -41.06 0.07 9.88
N GLN A 624 -41.96 -0.04 10.85
CA GLN A 624 -43.11 0.91 11.01
C GLN A 624 -42.65 2.34 11.25
N ASN A 625 -41.51 2.54 11.91
CA ASN A 625 -40.93 3.84 12.20
C ASN A 625 -39.97 4.33 11.10
N ASN A 626 -39.96 3.72 9.90
CA ASN A 626 -39.09 4.07 8.78
C ASN A 626 -37.58 4.07 9.13
N PHE A 627 -37.19 3.33 10.16
CA PHE A 627 -35.76 3.20 10.51
C PHE A 627 -35.01 2.33 9.50
N PHE A 628 -35.69 1.38 8.87
CA PHE A 628 -35.22 0.68 7.68
C PHE A 628 -36.14 1.00 6.52
N THR A 629 -35.62 1.39 5.39
CA THR A 629 -36.35 1.43 4.12
C THR A 629 -36.58 -0.01 3.67
N PRO A 630 -37.80 -0.42 3.31
CA PRO A 630 -38.00 -1.75 2.73
C PRO A 630 -37.17 -1.87 1.45
N PRO A 631 -36.62 -3.05 1.12
CA PRO A 631 -35.98 -3.25 -0.17
C PRO A 631 -37.02 -2.93 -1.26
N ASN A 632 -36.59 -2.14 -2.26
CA ASN A 632 -37.43 -1.91 -3.44
C ASN A 632 -37.81 -3.29 -4.04
N PRO A 633 -39.06 -3.50 -4.42
CA PRO A 633 -39.54 -4.77 -4.95
C PRO A 633 -38.84 -5.18 -6.23
#